data_c110a1dc181de1fa464f77f7e7acf70a
#
_entry.id   c110a1dc181de1fa464f77f7e7acf70a
#
_cell.length_a   1.000
_cell.length_b   1.000
_cell.length_c   1.000
_cell.angle_alpha   90.00
_cell.angle_beta   90.00
_cell.angle_gamma   90.00
#
_symmetry.space_group_name_H-M   'P 1'
#
loop_
_entity.id
_entity.type
_entity.pdbx_description
1 polymer ?
#
loop_
_entity_poly.entity_id
_entity_poly.type
_entity_poly.pdbx_seq_one_letter_code
_entity_poly.pdbx_strand_id
1 'polypeptide(L)'
;MNTPLATASTLGNPAAVAKVAQLKTQPRKQGEASFFFYDAHFKNAAVKILPGEYFVDSEDILVMTTLGSCIAACLWDRVAKVGGMNHFMLPEGNGDSGRYGTFAMELLINEMMKRGASKARMEAKIFGGGAVISGMNSLNVGERNTNFVIDFLKLERIPIVSKDVMDVYPRKVCYLPASGKAMVKRLAPTNTDALVQQDKAAIQKVQPVASSGGSIDLF
;
A
#
# COMPACT_ATOMS: atom_id res chain seq x y z
N MET A 1 9.24 44.07 -36.35
CA MET A 1 9.90 43.67 -35.13
C MET A 1 9.04 42.57 -34.51
N ASN A 2 9.38 41.30 -34.76
CA ASN A 2 8.65 40.16 -34.22
C ASN A 2 9.36 39.69 -32.94
N THR A 3 8.70 39.90 -31.81
CA THR A 3 9.13 39.35 -30.53
C THR A 3 8.74 37.89 -30.51
N PRO A 4 9.66 36.92 -30.26
CA PRO A 4 9.26 35.53 -30.12
C PRO A 4 8.52 35.36 -28.81
N LEU A 5 7.30 34.77 -28.87
CA LEU A 5 6.60 34.27 -27.71
C LEU A 5 7.50 33.22 -27.04
N ALA A 6 7.86 33.49 -25.80
CA ALA A 6 8.50 32.51 -24.93
C ALA A 6 7.50 31.38 -24.69
N THR A 7 7.77 30.22 -25.26
CA THR A 7 7.11 28.98 -24.93
C THR A 7 7.47 28.65 -23.46
N ALA A 8 6.56 28.87 -22.56
CA ALA A 8 6.65 28.41 -21.17
C ALA A 8 6.86 26.90 -21.21
N SER A 9 8.05 26.46 -20.92
CA SER A 9 8.38 25.03 -20.81
C SER A 9 7.60 24.44 -19.63
N THR A 10 6.66 23.57 -19.93
CA THR A 10 6.00 22.65 -19.00
C THR A 10 6.98 21.56 -18.53
N LEU A 11 8.20 21.94 -18.18
CA LEU A 11 9.16 21.02 -17.59
C LEU A 11 8.76 20.79 -16.14
N GLY A 12 8.25 19.58 -15.87
CA GLY A 12 7.99 19.12 -14.51
C GLY A 12 9.24 19.26 -13.62
N ASN A 13 9.09 19.11 -12.31
CA ASN A 13 10.19 19.18 -11.34
C ASN A 13 11.36 18.26 -11.79
N PRO A 14 12.51 18.80 -12.27
CA PRO A 14 13.59 17.99 -12.84
C PRO A 14 14.17 16.99 -11.83
N ALA A 15 14.23 17.38 -10.56
CA ALA A 15 14.73 16.49 -9.48
C ALA A 15 13.81 15.28 -9.30
N ALA A 16 12.49 15.48 -9.35
CA ALA A 16 11.54 14.38 -9.26
C ALA A 16 11.59 13.45 -10.47
N VAL A 17 11.79 13.99 -11.67
CA VAL A 17 11.98 13.20 -12.90
C VAL A 17 13.26 12.36 -12.81
N ALA A 18 14.38 12.96 -12.37
CA ALA A 18 15.64 12.26 -12.15
C ALA A 18 15.48 11.15 -11.08
N LYS A 19 14.73 11.42 -9.99
CA LYS A 19 14.43 10.42 -8.94
C LYS A 19 13.67 9.22 -9.51
N VAL A 20 12.67 9.45 -10.37
CA VAL A 20 11.95 8.36 -11.04
C VAL A 20 12.90 7.50 -11.88
N ALA A 21 13.80 8.12 -12.65
CA ALA A 21 14.80 7.40 -13.44
C ALA A 21 15.71 6.54 -12.54
N GLN A 22 16.23 7.11 -11.45
CA GLN A 22 17.03 6.40 -10.45
C GLN A 22 16.27 5.20 -9.86
N LEU A 23 15.02 5.39 -9.43
CA LEU A 23 14.20 4.32 -8.83
C LEU A 23 13.97 3.16 -9.80
N LYS A 24 13.79 3.44 -11.09
CA LYS A 24 13.58 2.41 -12.11
C LYS A 24 14.81 1.51 -12.36
N THR A 25 16.01 2.00 -12.06
CA THR A 25 17.24 1.22 -12.24
C THR A 25 17.62 0.37 -11.03
N GLN A 26 17.00 0.61 -9.87
CA GLN A 26 17.28 -0.15 -8.66
C GLN A 26 16.64 -1.54 -8.70
N PRO A 27 17.37 -2.59 -8.28
CA PRO A 27 16.78 -3.93 -8.15
C PRO A 27 15.65 -3.92 -7.12
N ARG A 28 14.59 -4.69 -7.38
CA ARG A 28 13.44 -4.82 -6.48
C ARG A 28 13.48 -6.14 -5.72
N LYS A 29 13.04 -6.09 -4.47
CA LYS A 29 12.81 -7.28 -3.67
C LYS A 29 11.47 -7.90 -4.05
N GLN A 30 11.27 -9.14 -3.68
CA GLN A 30 9.99 -9.80 -3.88
C GLN A 30 8.87 -9.03 -3.17
N GLY A 31 7.78 -8.73 -3.89
CA GLY A 31 6.64 -7.96 -3.39
C GLY A 31 6.89 -6.44 -3.27
N GLU A 32 8.08 -5.94 -3.57
CA GLU A 32 8.33 -4.51 -3.59
C GLU A 32 7.77 -3.88 -4.87
N ALA A 33 7.04 -2.78 -4.74
CA ALA A 33 6.44 -2.07 -5.87
C ALA A 33 7.49 -1.57 -6.86
N SER A 34 7.16 -1.66 -8.16
CA SER A 34 8.07 -1.34 -9.27
C SER A 34 7.51 -0.32 -10.27
N PHE A 35 6.27 0.11 -10.10
CA PHE A 35 5.64 1.04 -11.03
C PHE A 35 5.90 2.49 -10.63
N PHE A 36 7.03 3.05 -11.09
CA PHE A 36 7.45 4.42 -10.80
C PHE A 36 7.09 5.37 -11.95
N PHE A 37 6.61 6.58 -11.60
CA PHE A 37 6.25 7.63 -12.55
C PHE A 37 6.40 9.02 -11.92
N TYR A 38 6.39 10.06 -12.76
CA TYR A 38 6.27 11.43 -12.31
C TYR A 38 4.79 11.79 -12.18
N ASP A 39 4.37 12.22 -10.99
CA ASP A 39 3.01 12.73 -10.78
C ASP A 39 2.99 14.25 -11.02
N ALA A 40 2.29 14.68 -12.09
CA ALA A 40 2.23 16.08 -12.48
C ALA A 40 1.42 16.94 -11.51
N HIS A 41 0.43 16.38 -10.80
CA HIS A 41 -0.39 17.10 -9.84
C HIS A 41 0.38 17.44 -8.58
N PHE A 42 1.10 16.45 -8.02
CA PHE A 42 1.95 16.64 -6.85
C PHE A 42 3.36 17.14 -7.20
N LYS A 43 3.71 17.19 -8.48
CA LYS A 43 5.06 17.54 -8.99
C LYS A 43 6.16 16.75 -8.31
N ASN A 44 5.92 15.46 -8.08
CA ASN A 44 6.78 14.57 -7.31
C ASN A 44 7.00 13.24 -8.02
N ALA A 45 8.11 12.55 -7.65
CA ALA A 45 8.29 11.16 -7.96
C ALA A 45 7.23 10.33 -7.25
N ALA A 46 6.64 9.37 -7.94
CA ALA A 46 5.56 8.56 -7.42
C ALA A 46 5.79 7.07 -7.69
N VAL A 47 5.23 6.24 -6.82
CA VAL A 47 5.14 4.81 -7.00
C VAL A 47 3.70 4.36 -6.78
N LYS A 48 3.17 3.53 -7.68
CA LYS A 48 1.88 2.87 -7.51
C LYS A 48 2.09 1.49 -6.91
N ILE A 49 1.40 1.21 -5.81
CA ILE A 49 1.38 -0.11 -5.17
C ILE A 49 0.16 -0.89 -5.67
N LEU A 50 0.39 -2.09 -6.14
CA LEU A 50 -0.64 -3.06 -6.53
C LEU A 50 -0.97 -4.01 -5.36
N PRO A 51 -2.09 -4.76 -5.42
CA PRO A 51 -2.39 -5.78 -4.42
C PRO A 51 -1.25 -6.79 -4.24
N GLY A 52 -0.85 -7.01 -2.99
CA GLY A 52 0.28 -7.87 -2.61
C GLY A 52 1.63 -7.15 -2.57
N GLU A 53 1.69 -5.88 -2.96
CA GLU A 53 2.92 -5.10 -2.95
C GLU A 53 3.05 -4.20 -1.72
N TYR A 54 4.28 -3.78 -1.46
CA TYR A 54 4.66 -2.76 -0.48
C TYR A 54 5.71 -1.81 -1.03
N PHE A 55 5.86 -0.66 -0.38
CA PHE A 55 6.98 0.25 -0.62
C PHE A 55 7.38 0.94 0.68
N VAL A 56 8.70 1.05 0.92
CA VAL A 56 9.29 1.70 2.09
C VAL A 56 10.36 2.68 1.63
N ASP A 57 10.35 3.88 2.16
CA ASP A 57 11.40 4.87 1.91
C ASP A 57 11.63 5.79 3.12
N SER A 58 12.70 6.56 3.09
CA SER A 58 13.02 7.68 4.00
C SER A 58 12.94 9.04 3.31
N GLU A 59 12.50 9.08 2.07
CA GLU A 59 12.20 10.29 1.31
C GLU A 59 10.71 10.39 1.04
N ASP A 60 10.19 11.60 0.80
CA ASP A 60 8.79 11.83 0.46
C ASP A 60 8.49 11.54 -1.01
N ILE A 61 8.69 10.29 -1.42
CA ILE A 61 8.17 9.76 -2.69
C ILE A 61 6.67 9.52 -2.50
N LEU A 62 5.86 9.95 -3.46
CA LEU A 62 4.42 9.80 -3.38
C LEU A 62 3.99 8.35 -3.60
N VAL A 63 3.72 7.63 -2.53
CA VAL A 63 3.22 6.25 -2.59
C VAL A 63 1.72 6.26 -2.76
N MET A 64 1.20 5.60 -3.81
CA MET A 64 -0.20 5.68 -4.19
C MET A 64 -0.81 4.30 -4.38
N THR A 65 -2.08 4.17 -3.98
CA THR A 65 -2.89 3.01 -4.32
C THR A 65 -4.37 3.38 -4.43
N THR A 66 -5.17 2.49 -5.02
CA THR A 66 -6.62 2.59 -5.04
C THR A 66 -7.19 1.32 -4.43
N LEU A 67 -8.10 1.47 -3.48
CA LEU A 67 -8.63 0.42 -2.63
C LEU A 67 -10.13 0.27 -2.84
N GLY A 68 -10.55 -0.96 -3.04
CA GLY A 68 -11.93 -1.40 -2.87
C GLY A 68 -12.10 -2.06 -1.51
N SER A 69 -12.20 -3.39 -1.49
CA SER A 69 -12.28 -4.22 -0.28
C SER A 69 -10.92 -4.50 0.38
N CYS A 70 -9.83 -4.22 -0.33
CA CYS A 70 -8.45 -4.33 0.17
C CYS A 70 -8.14 -3.29 1.26
N ILE A 71 -7.03 -3.50 1.97
CA ILE A 71 -6.48 -2.58 2.97
C ILE A 71 -5.11 -2.07 2.52
N ALA A 72 -4.86 -0.79 2.77
CA ALA A 72 -3.52 -0.21 2.85
C ALA A 72 -3.21 0.14 4.31
N ALA A 73 -2.13 -0.42 4.84
CA ALA A 73 -1.53 0.00 6.09
C ALA A 73 -0.32 0.88 5.79
N CYS A 74 -0.36 2.11 6.30
CA CYS A 74 0.75 3.07 6.25
C CYS A 74 1.40 3.11 7.63
N LEU A 75 2.67 2.74 7.73
CA LEU A 75 3.44 2.77 8.96
C LEU A 75 4.48 3.88 8.92
N TRP A 76 4.76 4.51 10.03
CA TRP A 76 5.73 5.60 10.14
C TRP A 76 6.47 5.59 11.48
N ASP A 77 7.80 5.70 11.41
CA ASP A 77 8.67 6.05 12.54
C ASP A 77 9.16 7.49 12.37
N ARG A 78 8.60 8.41 13.15
CA ARG A 78 8.91 9.86 13.05
C ARG A 78 10.35 10.20 13.41
N VAL A 79 11.01 9.38 14.22
CA VAL A 79 12.40 9.63 14.66
C VAL A 79 13.36 9.23 13.56
N ALA A 80 13.17 8.02 13.00
CA ALA A 80 13.97 7.55 11.88
C ALA A 80 13.59 8.23 10.54
N LYS A 81 12.43 8.91 10.47
CA LYS A 81 11.83 9.45 9.24
C LYS A 81 11.71 8.39 8.16
N VAL A 82 11.34 7.19 8.55
CA VAL A 82 11.10 6.05 7.67
C VAL A 82 9.64 5.71 7.70
N GLY A 83 9.04 5.56 6.54
CA GLY A 83 7.66 5.13 6.40
C GLY A 83 7.49 4.14 5.27
N GLY A 84 6.39 3.44 5.31
CA GLY A 84 6.02 2.49 4.26
C GLY A 84 4.52 2.28 4.17
N MET A 85 4.09 1.79 3.04
CA MET A 85 2.70 1.41 2.78
C MET A 85 2.69 0.04 2.12
N ASN A 86 1.78 -0.83 2.53
CA ASN A 86 1.43 -2.05 1.82
C ASN A 86 0.01 -1.96 1.24
N HIS A 87 -0.31 -2.89 0.35
CA HIS A 87 -1.65 -3.08 -0.17
C HIS A 87 -1.96 -4.58 -0.11
N PHE A 88 -2.81 -5.01 0.80
CA PHE A 88 -3.12 -6.42 0.95
C PHE A 88 -4.62 -6.70 1.00
N MET A 89 -4.95 -7.94 0.72
CA MET A 89 -6.27 -8.52 0.89
C MET A 89 -6.10 -9.95 1.40
N LEU A 90 -6.93 -10.33 2.38
CA LEU A 90 -6.94 -11.71 2.85
C LEU A 90 -7.59 -12.61 1.80
N PRO A 91 -7.01 -13.78 1.52
CA PRO A 91 -7.63 -14.78 0.65
C PRO A 91 -9.01 -15.19 1.16
N GLU A 92 -9.88 -15.61 0.26
CA GLU A 92 -11.12 -16.28 0.64
C GLU A 92 -10.83 -17.67 1.20
N GLY A 93 -11.50 -18.04 2.29
CA GLY A 93 -11.36 -19.35 2.93
C GLY A 93 -10.87 -19.29 4.38
N ASN A 94 -10.97 -20.44 5.06
CA ASN A 94 -10.58 -20.61 6.44
C ASN A 94 -9.16 -21.19 6.52
N GLY A 95 -8.32 -20.65 7.40
CA GLY A 95 -7.02 -21.23 7.78
C GLY A 95 -5.80 -20.43 7.31
N ASP A 96 -5.59 -20.23 6.01
CA ASP A 96 -4.37 -19.57 5.50
C ASP A 96 -4.50 -18.06 5.34
N SER A 97 -5.72 -17.53 5.38
CA SER A 97 -5.96 -16.08 5.20
C SER A 97 -5.23 -15.23 6.25
N GLY A 98 -5.23 -15.66 7.50
CA GLY A 98 -4.51 -14.96 8.57
C GLY A 98 -2.99 -14.95 8.35
N ARG A 99 -2.41 -16.04 7.88
CA ARG A 99 -0.97 -16.13 7.58
C ARG A 99 -0.56 -15.15 6.49
N TYR A 100 -1.36 -15.01 5.43
CA TYR A 100 -1.08 -14.08 4.34
C TYR A 100 -1.09 -12.62 4.82
N GLY A 101 -2.10 -12.22 5.58
CA GLY A 101 -2.18 -10.88 6.15
C GLY A 101 -1.03 -10.59 7.13
N THR A 102 -0.70 -11.56 7.99
CA THR A 102 0.44 -11.49 8.91
C THR A 102 1.74 -11.30 8.13
N PHE A 103 1.98 -12.12 7.10
CA PHE A 103 3.17 -11.98 6.25
C PHE A 103 3.27 -10.60 5.61
N ALA A 104 2.18 -10.06 5.06
CA ALA A 104 2.18 -8.74 4.43
C ALA A 104 2.49 -7.61 5.43
N MET A 105 2.01 -7.73 6.66
CA MET A 105 2.28 -6.74 7.72
C MET A 105 3.69 -6.89 8.29
N GLU A 106 4.14 -8.11 8.56
CA GLU A 106 5.50 -8.39 9.04
C GLU A 106 6.55 -7.96 8.02
N LEU A 107 6.31 -8.20 6.73
CA LEU A 107 7.22 -7.79 5.65
C LEU A 107 7.40 -6.27 5.66
N LEU A 108 6.31 -5.50 5.76
CA LEU A 108 6.35 -4.05 5.84
C LEU A 108 7.15 -3.57 7.07
N ILE A 109 6.86 -4.12 8.24
CA ILE A 109 7.55 -3.79 9.50
C ILE A 109 9.05 -4.10 9.39
N ASN A 110 9.39 -5.30 8.91
CA ASN A 110 10.77 -5.74 8.79
C ASN A 110 11.57 -4.88 7.80
N GLU A 111 10.97 -4.50 6.66
CA GLU A 111 11.64 -3.64 5.68
C GLU A 111 11.84 -2.21 6.20
N MET A 112 10.93 -1.70 7.02
CA MET A 112 11.13 -0.44 7.74
C MET A 112 12.25 -0.55 8.78
N MET A 113 12.29 -1.63 9.56
CA MET A 113 13.35 -1.86 10.56
C MET A 113 14.73 -1.98 9.93
N LYS A 114 14.85 -2.63 8.76
CA LYS A 114 16.11 -2.69 7.98
C LYS A 114 16.59 -1.30 7.53
N ARG A 115 15.70 -0.30 7.50
CA ARG A 115 16.03 1.10 7.20
C ARG A 115 16.17 1.97 8.45
N GLY A 116 16.29 1.37 9.64
CA GLY A 116 16.56 2.07 10.91
C GLY A 116 15.32 2.46 11.71
N ALA A 117 14.11 2.11 11.26
CA ALA A 117 12.91 2.28 12.07
C ALA A 117 12.91 1.33 13.27
N SER A 118 12.22 1.74 14.34
CA SER A 118 11.99 0.90 15.51
C SER A 118 10.50 0.65 15.68
N LYS A 119 10.12 -0.63 15.80
CA LYS A 119 8.72 -1.04 15.98
C LYS A 119 8.05 -0.31 17.17
N ALA A 120 8.77 -0.09 18.25
CA ALA A 120 8.27 0.61 19.43
C ALA A 120 7.91 2.10 19.18
N ARG A 121 8.39 2.68 18.09
CA ARG A 121 8.11 4.07 17.70
C ARG A 121 7.18 4.17 16.49
N MET A 122 6.80 3.05 15.91
CA MET A 122 5.89 3.05 14.76
C MET A 122 4.50 3.47 15.16
N GLU A 123 3.85 4.22 14.29
CA GLU A 123 2.43 4.51 14.30
C GLU A 123 1.80 4.13 12.96
N ALA A 124 0.52 3.80 12.98
CA ALA A 124 -0.19 3.30 11.81
C ALA A 124 -1.33 4.23 11.37
N LYS A 125 -1.53 4.32 10.06
CA LYS A 125 -2.75 4.83 9.44
C LYS A 125 -3.30 3.75 8.51
N ILE A 126 -4.60 3.48 8.56
CA ILE A 126 -5.21 2.38 7.80
C ILE A 126 -6.38 2.87 6.95
N PHE A 127 -6.44 2.36 5.71
CA PHE A 127 -7.43 2.78 4.72
C PHE A 127 -7.95 1.58 3.94
N GLY A 128 -9.21 1.66 3.49
CA GLY A 128 -9.81 0.64 2.62
C GLY A 128 -10.92 -0.17 3.27
N GLY A 129 -11.03 -1.45 2.91
CA GLY A 129 -12.06 -2.33 3.45
C GLY A 129 -13.49 -1.95 3.04
N GLY A 130 -13.65 -1.27 1.90
CA GLY A 130 -14.95 -0.82 1.40
C GLY A 130 -15.79 -1.97 0.83
N ALA A 131 -17.11 -1.90 1.03
CA ALA A 131 -18.09 -2.80 0.42
C ALA A 131 -18.41 -2.36 -1.01
N VAL A 132 -17.43 -2.48 -1.92
CA VAL A 132 -17.50 -1.93 -3.28
C VAL A 132 -18.07 -2.90 -4.32
N ILE A 133 -18.21 -4.18 -3.98
CA ILE A 133 -18.73 -5.22 -4.87
C ILE A 133 -20.22 -5.45 -4.50
N SER A 134 -21.11 -5.22 -5.46
CA SER A 134 -22.53 -5.57 -5.28
C SER A 134 -22.70 -7.09 -5.27
N GLY A 135 -23.07 -7.66 -4.12
CA GLY A 135 -23.29 -9.09 -3.91
C GLY A 135 -23.02 -9.53 -2.48
N MET A 136 -23.64 -10.65 -2.05
CA MET A 136 -23.68 -11.08 -0.64
C MET A 136 -22.33 -11.29 0.06
N ASN A 137 -21.22 -11.49 -0.67
CA ASN A 137 -19.93 -11.83 -0.07
C ASN A 137 -18.98 -10.64 0.09
N SER A 138 -19.26 -9.48 -0.50
CA SER A 138 -18.34 -8.34 -0.50
C SER A 138 -18.29 -7.57 0.81
N LEU A 139 -19.40 -7.50 1.54
CA LEU A 139 -19.46 -6.91 2.88
C LEU A 139 -18.51 -7.62 3.85
N ASN A 140 -18.46 -8.97 3.76
CA ASN A 140 -17.59 -9.76 4.63
C ASN A 140 -16.10 -9.62 4.31
N VAL A 141 -15.70 -9.40 3.06
CA VAL A 141 -14.27 -9.32 2.68
C VAL A 141 -13.64 -8.05 3.24
N GLY A 142 -14.24 -6.88 2.99
CA GLY A 142 -13.73 -5.60 3.47
C GLY A 142 -13.70 -5.52 5.01
N GLU A 143 -14.75 -5.98 5.67
CA GLU A 143 -14.85 -6.05 7.13
C GLU A 143 -13.78 -7.00 7.70
N ARG A 144 -13.63 -8.19 7.15
CA ARG A 144 -12.62 -9.17 7.57
C ARG A 144 -11.21 -8.61 7.43
N ASN A 145 -10.90 -7.96 6.30
CA ASN A 145 -9.60 -7.32 6.08
C ASN A 145 -9.36 -6.20 7.10
N THR A 146 -10.39 -5.41 7.41
CA THR A 146 -10.31 -4.32 8.37
C THR A 146 -10.10 -4.84 9.80
N ASN A 147 -10.89 -5.82 10.22
CA ASN A 147 -10.76 -6.41 11.55
C ASN A 147 -9.39 -7.04 11.74
N PHE A 148 -8.92 -7.79 10.75
CA PHE A 148 -7.57 -8.37 10.77
C PHE A 148 -6.48 -7.33 11.03
N VAL A 149 -6.44 -6.22 10.25
CA VAL A 149 -5.37 -5.22 10.41
C VAL A 149 -5.44 -4.52 11.76
N ILE A 150 -6.64 -4.27 12.28
CA ILE A 150 -6.83 -3.66 13.59
C ILE A 150 -6.31 -4.59 14.70
N ASP A 151 -6.68 -5.87 14.66
CA ASP A 151 -6.24 -6.86 15.64
C ASP A 151 -4.73 -7.11 15.57
N PHE A 152 -4.17 -7.20 14.36
CA PHE A 152 -2.73 -7.31 14.15
C PHE A 152 -1.97 -6.13 14.77
N LEU A 153 -2.36 -4.90 14.45
CA LEU A 153 -1.69 -3.70 14.98
C LEU A 153 -1.82 -3.58 16.50
N LYS A 154 -2.96 -3.98 17.06
CA LYS A 154 -3.17 -4.06 18.50
C LYS A 154 -2.25 -5.09 19.15
N LEU A 155 -2.13 -6.28 18.58
CA LEU A 155 -1.22 -7.35 19.05
C LEU A 155 0.23 -6.88 19.02
N GLU A 156 0.62 -6.23 17.93
CA GLU A 156 1.97 -5.69 17.72
C GLU A 156 2.26 -4.39 18.52
N ARG A 157 1.25 -3.87 19.25
CA ARG A 157 1.33 -2.63 20.04
C ARG A 157 1.70 -1.40 19.20
N ILE A 158 1.28 -1.38 17.93
CA ILE A 158 1.45 -0.24 17.04
C ILE A 158 0.16 0.58 17.06
N PRO A 159 0.17 1.82 17.57
CA PRO A 159 -1.04 2.63 17.69
C PRO A 159 -1.56 3.05 16.32
N ILE A 160 -2.88 2.93 16.12
CA ILE A 160 -3.57 3.46 14.95
C ILE A 160 -3.94 4.92 15.23
N VAL A 161 -3.24 5.85 14.57
CA VAL A 161 -3.43 7.30 14.76
C VAL A 161 -4.43 7.90 13.79
N SER A 162 -4.77 7.21 12.70
CA SER A 162 -5.79 7.63 11.73
C SER A 162 -6.36 6.42 10.98
N LYS A 163 -7.64 6.48 10.64
CA LYS A 163 -8.28 5.45 9.80
C LYS A 163 -9.43 6.02 8.97
N ASP A 164 -9.57 5.52 7.74
CA ASP A 164 -10.76 5.67 6.90
C ASP A 164 -11.01 4.30 6.24
N VAL A 165 -11.80 3.47 6.92
CA VAL A 165 -12.02 2.07 6.57
C VAL A 165 -13.51 1.74 6.51
N MET A 166 -13.85 0.60 5.90
CA MET A 166 -15.22 0.13 5.69
C MET A 166 -16.02 1.10 4.79
N ASP A 167 -17.34 1.20 4.99
CA ASP A 167 -18.24 2.00 4.17
C ASP A 167 -18.35 1.44 2.72
N VAL A 168 -19.04 2.16 1.83
CA VAL A 168 -19.33 1.71 0.45
C VAL A 168 -18.43 2.37 -0.60
N TYR A 169 -17.50 3.21 -0.19
CA TYR A 169 -16.70 4.02 -1.10
C TYR A 169 -15.32 3.41 -1.38
N PRO A 170 -14.92 3.26 -2.64
CA PRO A 170 -13.52 3.06 -2.99
C PRO A 170 -12.70 4.29 -2.58
N ARG A 171 -11.40 4.09 -2.35
CA ARG A 171 -10.50 5.15 -1.90
C ARG A 171 -9.23 5.19 -2.71
N LYS A 172 -8.84 6.40 -3.15
CA LYS A 172 -7.48 6.66 -3.59
C LYS A 172 -6.68 7.17 -2.39
N VAL A 173 -5.61 6.47 -2.06
CA VAL A 173 -4.70 6.82 -0.97
C VAL A 173 -3.37 7.29 -1.56
N CYS A 174 -2.85 8.39 -1.00
CA CYS A 174 -1.53 8.92 -1.28
C CYS A 174 -0.78 9.05 0.06
N TYR A 175 0.45 8.57 0.12
CA TYR A 175 1.25 8.55 1.33
C TYR A 175 2.68 9.04 1.07
N LEU A 176 3.23 9.81 2.01
CA LEU A 176 4.58 10.36 1.96
C LEU A 176 5.41 9.73 3.09
N PRO A 177 6.36 8.83 2.79
CA PRO A 177 7.07 8.03 3.80
C PRO A 177 7.88 8.81 4.82
N ALA A 178 8.64 9.82 4.40
CA ALA A 178 9.51 10.56 5.33
C ALA A 178 8.73 11.41 6.34
N SER A 179 7.61 11.98 5.92
CA SER A 179 6.76 12.83 6.75
C SER A 179 5.60 12.09 7.43
N GLY A 180 5.33 10.85 7.02
CA GLY A 180 4.18 10.08 7.49
C GLY A 180 2.82 10.67 7.09
N LYS A 181 2.80 11.64 6.16
CA LYS A 181 1.59 12.31 5.73
C LYS A 181 0.77 11.41 4.81
N ALA A 182 -0.50 11.23 5.12
CA ALA A 182 -1.44 10.50 4.27
C ALA A 182 -2.57 11.42 3.80
N MET A 183 -3.00 11.22 2.56
CA MET A 183 -4.13 11.89 1.94
C MET A 183 -5.05 10.82 1.38
N VAL A 184 -6.33 10.94 1.61
CA VAL A 184 -7.35 10.02 1.12
C VAL A 184 -8.42 10.77 0.36
N LYS A 185 -8.84 10.19 -0.78
CA LYS A 185 -9.98 10.66 -1.55
C LYS A 185 -10.95 9.50 -1.72
N ARG A 186 -12.18 9.67 -1.21
CA ARG A 186 -13.29 8.76 -1.49
C ARG A 186 -13.73 8.93 -2.94
N LEU A 187 -13.90 7.84 -3.64
CA LEU A 187 -14.31 7.82 -5.04
C LEU A 187 -15.80 7.49 -5.15
N ALA A 188 -16.45 7.94 -6.22
CA ALA A 188 -17.84 7.58 -6.44
C ALA A 188 -18.01 6.07 -6.69
N PRO A 189 -19.07 5.43 -6.19
CA PRO A 189 -19.29 4.00 -6.36
C PRO A 189 -19.46 3.55 -7.83
N THR A 190 -19.80 4.49 -8.72
CA THR A 190 -20.04 4.24 -10.16
C THR A 190 -18.79 3.86 -10.96
N ASN A 191 -17.58 4.04 -10.40
CA ASN A 191 -16.30 3.74 -11.08
C ASN A 191 -15.63 2.47 -10.52
N THR A 192 -16.41 1.50 -10.05
CA THR A 192 -15.89 0.33 -9.33
C THR A 192 -15.49 -0.85 -10.21
N ASP A 193 -15.93 -0.92 -11.47
CA ASP A 193 -15.73 -2.12 -12.30
C ASP A 193 -14.26 -2.50 -12.47
N ALA A 194 -13.38 -1.53 -12.72
CA ALA A 194 -11.94 -1.79 -12.83
C ALA A 194 -11.33 -2.25 -11.50
N LEU A 195 -11.80 -1.71 -10.36
CA LEU A 195 -11.34 -2.10 -9.03
C LEU A 195 -11.85 -3.49 -8.65
N VAL A 196 -13.11 -3.78 -8.97
CA VAL A 196 -13.72 -5.10 -8.78
C VAL A 196 -12.96 -6.16 -9.57
N GLN A 197 -12.59 -5.86 -10.82
CA GLN A 197 -11.77 -6.76 -11.64
C GLN A 197 -10.35 -6.92 -11.05
N GLN A 198 -9.76 -5.84 -10.55
CA GLN A 198 -8.45 -5.88 -9.91
C GLN A 198 -8.49 -6.69 -8.62
N ASP A 199 -9.49 -6.49 -7.76
CA ASP A 199 -9.68 -7.25 -6.52
C ASP A 199 -9.91 -8.74 -6.83
N LYS A 200 -10.78 -9.07 -7.80
CA LYS A 200 -11.00 -10.47 -8.25
C LYS A 200 -9.73 -11.11 -8.80
N ALA A 201 -8.96 -10.40 -9.62
CA ALA A 201 -7.70 -10.91 -10.15
C ALA A 201 -6.64 -11.11 -9.04
N ALA A 202 -6.64 -10.27 -8.01
CA ALA A 202 -5.75 -10.41 -6.86
C ALA A 202 -6.12 -11.65 -6.02
N ILE A 203 -7.40 -11.89 -5.77
CA ILE A 203 -7.90 -13.10 -5.09
C ILE A 203 -7.43 -14.37 -5.81
N GLN A 204 -7.53 -14.41 -7.14
CA GLN A 204 -7.13 -15.57 -7.95
C GLN A 204 -5.62 -15.80 -7.98
N LYS A 205 -4.80 -14.76 -7.82
CA LYS A 205 -3.33 -14.85 -7.82
C LYS A 205 -2.75 -15.28 -6.46
N VAL A 206 -3.49 -15.12 -5.38
CA VAL A 206 -3.11 -15.62 -4.07
C VAL A 206 -3.38 -17.12 -4.03
N GLN A 207 -2.54 -17.90 -4.72
CA GLN A 207 -2.51 -19.34 -4.51
C GLN A 207 -1.91 -19.64 -3.14
N PRO A 208 -2.42 -20.64 -2.40
CA PRO A 208 -1.79 -21.09 -1.18
C PRO A 208 -0.34 -21.45 -1.52
N VAL A 209 0.60 -20.88 -0.78
CA VAL A 209 1.99 -21.34 -0.82
C VAL A 209 1.91 -22.81 -0.44
N ALA A 210 2.17 -23.70 -1.40
CA ALA A 210 2.25 -25.11 -1.15
C ALA A 210 3.21 -25.29 0.03
N SER A 211 2.70 -25.79 1.14
CA SER A 211 3.53 -26.18 2.27
C SER A 211 4.49 -27.24 1.74
N SER A 212 5.73 -26.85 1.46
CA SER A 212 6.82 -27.82 1.34
C SER A 212 6.94 -28.41 2.73
N GLY A 213 6.22 -29.51 2.94
CA GLY A 213 6.33 -30.34 4.12
C GLY A 213 7.73 -30.92 4.17
N GLY A 214 8.66 -30.19 4.74
CA GLY A 214 9.87 -30.75 5.27
C GLY A 214 9.48 -31.53 6.53
N SER A 215 9.49 -32.85 6.48
CA SER A 215 9.42 -33.68 7.66
C SER A 215 10.65 -33.34 8.50
N ILE A 216 10.43 -32.82 9.71
CA ILE A 216 11.48 -32.69 10.71
C ILE A 216 11.55 -34.05 11.37
N ASP A 217 12.51 -34.89 10.98
CA ASP A 217 12.88 -36.06 11.72
C ASP A 217 13.63 -35.62 12.98
N LEU A 218 12.97 -35.76 14.12
CA LEU A 218 13.60 -35.63 15.45
C LEU A 218 14.47 -36.86 15.68
N PHE A 219 15.77 -36.67 15.76
CA PHE A 219 16.72 -37.64 16.28
C PHE A 219 16.93 -37.39 17.76
#